data_d5fc71a4d22f3d531f9421f0a37f1e5d
#
_entry.id   d5fc71a4d22f3d531f9421f0a37f1e5d
#
_cell.length_a   1.000
_cell.length_b   1.000
_cell.length_c   1.000
_cell.angle_alpha   90.00
_cell.angle_beta   90.00
_cell.angle_gamma   90.00
#
_symmetry.space_group_name_H-M   'P 1'
#
loop_
_entity.id
_entity.type
_entity.pdbx_description
1 polymer ?
#
loop_
_entity_poly.entity_id
_entity_poly.type
_entity_poly.pdbx_seq_one_letter_code
_entity_poly.pdbx_strand_id
1 'polypeptide(L)'
;MDSQKSQSSAMQIAEDMQETRAPELPGAGPVRRRTFLRGIGAAGIALSAGALVSDTVHAEEKSGSLTPGDAAILRFLAAAELIETDLWQQYAELGGLQTNEPPQITGLTTGNAAYTKALSNLDGDMATYIHDNTEDEFSHAAFINAYLKSKRADTVNLDQFRRLPSSQATGAQQIGRLTNLMELTVDTSWFTRYRSRTGNPDLGDSFANAIGVIGTKRHTAIPRNDNEAQLDPSSPNGVTDLTQFIANTAGFHFAFIEQGGTSLYAQLAQRVTNAEVLRILLSIGGTEIAHFQTWHDKAGNAPALKGVVDPVSGDTVDFPDLTTFAGNEDLQTNLIMPEPTFFLSKSFPVCSIIRPTATTNAAAATLKSFTDDGLFRGQGDDFFRYVNDLAEDADAARRGF
;
A
#
# COMPACT_ATOMS: atom_id res chain seq x y z
N MET A 1 13.78 -41.89 37.96
CA MET A 1 15.05 -42.06 37.24
C MET A 1 14.95 -41.67 35.76
N ASP A 2 13.83 -41.04 35.32
CA ASP A 2 13.59 -40.73 33.86
C ASP A 2 13.72 -39.27 33.46
N SER A 3 13.96 -38.37 34.41
CA SER A 3 14.09 -36.94 34.09
C SER A 3 15.51 -36.49 33.67
N GLN A 4 16.54 -37.27 33.93
CA GLN A 4 17.92 -36.96 33.54
C GLN A 4 18.30 -37.40 32.13
N LYS A 5 17.59 -38.35 31.53
CA LYS A 5 17.86 -38.79 30.13
C LYS A 5 17.30 -37.85 29.09
N SER A 6 16.25 -37.10 29.41
CA SER A 6 15.63 -36.14 28.47
C SER A 6 16.45 -34.85 28.27
N GLN A 7 17.17 -34.39 29.29
CA GLN A 7 18.00 -33.19 29.18
C GLN A 7 19.34 -33.42 28.47
N SER A 8 19.88 -34.62 28.52
CA SER A 8 21.12 -34.95 27.79
C SER A 8 20.92 -35.04 26.29
N SER A 9 19.73 -35.46 25.83
CA SER A 9 19.43 -35.60 24.38
C SER A 9 19.17 -34.24 23.70
N ALA A 10 18.59 -33.28 24.43
CA ALA A 10 18.33 -31.94 23.93
C ALA A 10 19.61 -31.09 23.83
N MET A 11 20.56 -31.31 24.71
CA MET A 11 21.87 -30.63 24.67
C MET A 11 22.76 -31.13 23.54
N GLN A 12 22.73 -32.46 23.25
CA GLN A 12 23.50 -33.05 22.14
C GLN A 12 23.01 -32.58 20.76
N ILE A 13 21.71 -32.38 20.61
CA ILE A 13 21.12 -31.86 19.36
C ILE A 13 21.48 -30.39 19.13
N ALA A 14 21.64 -29.60 20.20
CA ALA A 14 22.05 -28.20 20.12
C ALA A 14 23.54 -28.02 19.75
N GLU A 15 24.42 -28.95 20.19
CA GLU A 15 25.84 -28.93 19.83
C GLU A 15 26.10 -29.41 18.37
N ASP A 16 25.36 -30.40 17.88
CA ASP A 16 25.50 -30.88 16.49
C ASP A 16 24.98 -29.88 15.43
N MET A 17 24.16 -28.92 15.80
CA MET A 17 23.71 -27.85 14.89
C MET A 17 24.70 -26.68 14.74
N GLN A 18 25.77 -26.64 15.52
CA GLN A 18 26.73 -25.52 15.52
C GLN A 18 27.97 -25.78 14.65
N GLU A 19 28.13 -26.95 14.05
CA GLU A 19 29.38 -27.35 13.36
C GLU A 19 29.27 -27.58 11.83
N THR A 20 28.17 -27.12 11.18
CA THR A 20 28.14 -27.08 9.71
C THR A 20 28.15 -25.62 9.19
N ARG A 21 29.27 -24.94 9.40
CA ARG A 21 29.58 -23.71 8.67
C ARG A 21 29.91 -24.05 7.22
N ALA A 22 29.04 -23.62 6.30
CA ALA A 22 29.35 -23.62 4.89
C ALA A 22 30.60 -22.74 4.62
N PRO A 23 31.45 -23.08 3.64
CA PRO A 23 32.66 -22.31 3.36
C PRO A 23 32.29 -20.90 2.90
N GLU A 24 32.85 -19.89 3.57
CA GLU A 24 32.73 -18.49 3.17
C GLU A 24 33.42 -18.27 1.81
N LEU A 25 32.62 -17.87 0.83
CA LEU A 25 33.17 -17.34 -0.42
C LEU A 25 33.74 -15.93 -0.15
N PRO A 26 34.97 -15.65 -0.54
CA PRO A 26 35.56 -14.33 -0.28
C PRO A 26 34.90 -13.28 -1.19
N GLY A 27 34.30 -12.25 -0.61
CA GLY A 27 34.03 -10.99 -1.28
C GLY A 27 32.60 -10.50 -1.43
N ALA A 28 31.58 -11.16 -0.86
CA ALA A 28 30.22 -10.62 -0.86
C ALA A 28 29.85 -10.04 0.51
N GLY A 29 30.13 -8.76 0.72
CA GLY A 29 29.49 -8.00 1.79
C GLY A 29 27.97 -7.94 1.57
N PRO A 30 27.16 -7.65 2.62
CA PRO A 30 25.71 -7.57 2.47
C PRO A 30 25.36 -6.52 1.42
N VAL A 31 24.73 -6.95 0.33
CA VAL A 31 24.21 -6.06 -0.70
C VAL A 31 23.06 -5.28 -0.07
N ARG A 32 23.30 -4.01 0.26
CA ARG A 32 22.24 -3.15 0.77
C ARG A 32 21.22 -2.96 -0.34
N ARG A 33 19.93 -3.00 0.00
CA ARG A 33 18.78 -2.75 -0.90
C ARG A 33 19.02 -1.56 -1.84
N ARG A 34 19.65 -0.49 -1.31
CA ARG A 34 20.06 0.70 -2.05
C ARG A 34 21.07 0.44 -3.20
N THR A 35 21.92 -0.58 -3.09
CA THR A 35 22.90 -0.92 -4.14
C THR A 35 22.22 -1.66 -5.30
N PHE A 36 21.15 -2.40 -5.02
CA PHE A 36 20.35 -3.08 -6.06
C PHE A 36 19.57 -2.07 -6.91
N LEU A 37 18.93 -1.08 -6.27
CA LEU A 37 18.16 -0.04 -6.98
C LEU A 37 19.05 0.91 -7.81
N ARG A 38 20.28 1.22 -7.35
CA ARG A 38 21.28 1.96 -8.14
C ARG A 38 21.71 1.23 -9.41
N GLY A 39 21.68 -0.11 -9.42
CA GLY A 39 21.97 -0.94 -10.60
C GLY A 39 20.91 -0.80 -11.69
N ILE A 40 19.63 -0.62 -11.33
CA ILE A 40 18.52 -0.48 -12.29
C ILE A 40 18.50 0.92 -12.92
N GLY A 41 18.80 1.97 -12.16
CA GLY A 41 18.86 3.35 -12.69
C GLY A 41 20.01 3.58 -13.66
N ALA A 42 21.13 2.84 -13.52
CA ALA A 42 22.28 2.94 -14.43
C ALA A 42 22.11 2.15 -15.73
N ALA A 43 21.24 1.14 -15.76
CA ALA A 43 20.98 0.33 -16.96
C ALA A 43 20.13 1.04 -18.01
N GLY A 44 19.43 2.12 -17.65
CA GLY A 44 18.58 2.92 -18.55
C GLY A 44 19.34 3.88 -19.49
N ILE A 45 20.64 4.13 -19.26
CA ILE A 45 21.41 5.15 -20.02
C ILE A 45 22.53 4.56 -20.89
N ALA A 46 22.82 3.27 -20.81
CA ALA A 46 23.94 2.65 -21.53
C ALA A 46 23.53 1.68 -22.64
N LEU A 47 22.63 2.09 -23.53
CA LEU A 47 22.31 1.37 -24.78
C LEU A 47 22.91 2.07 -26.01
N SER A 48 24.15 2.50 -25.91
CA SER A 48 24.93 2.87 -27.10
C SER A 48 26.42 2.61 -26.85
N ALA A 49 26.87 1.38 -26.90
CA ALA A 49 28.20 0.93 -27.39
C ALA A 49 28.33 -0.58 -27.15
N GLY A 50 28.58 -1.33 -28.22
CA GLY A 50 28.64 -2.77 -28.19
C GLY A 50 29.78 -3.34 -27.38
N ALA A 51 29.55 -4.49 -26.76
CA ALA A 51 30.53 -5.53 -26.51
C ALA A 51 29.85 -6.83 -26.03
N LEU A 52 30.05 -7.85 -26.79
CA LEU A 52 30.23 -9.29 -26.43
C LEU A 52 29.48 -9.76 -25.16
N VAL A 53 28.33 -10.33 -25.39
CA VAL A 53 27.59 -11.11 -24.40
C VAL A 53 27.84 -12.60 -24.69
N SER A 54 28.35 -13.31 -23.68
CA SER A 54 28.29 -14.75 -23.63
C SER A 54 26.82 -15.20 -23.66
N ASP A 55 26.47 -16.01 -24.65
CA ASP A 55 25.17 -16.63 -24.82
C ASP A 55 24.78 -17.48 -23.60
N THR A 56 24.08 -16.87 -22.66
CA THR A 56 23.08 -17.60 -21.89
C THR A 56 21.79 -17.47 -22.68
N VAL A 57 21.41 -18.53 -23.36
CA VAL A 57 20.12 -18.65 -24.04
C VAL A 57 19.02 -18.58 -22.98
N HIS A 58 18.62 -17.37 -22.61
CA HIS A 58 17.26 -17.16 -22.17
C HIS A 58 16.43 -17.29 -23.43
N ALA A 59 15.65 -18.35 -23.53
CA ALA A 59 14.60 -18.41 -24.53
C ALA A 59 13.78 -17.14 -24.34
N GLU A 60 13.91 -16.15 -25.25
CA GLU A 60 12.94 -15.09 -25.39
C GLU A 60 11.61 -15.79 -25.62
N GLU A 61 10.80 -15.94 -24.57
CA GLU A 61 9.39 -16.20 -24.76
C GLU A 61 8.94 -15.09 -25.71
N LYS A 62 8.57 -15.46 -26.95
CA LYS A 62 8.03 -14.51 -27.90
C LYS A 62 6.89 -13.82 -27.19
N SER A 63 7.13 -12.61 -26.73
CA SER A 63 6.13 -11.75 -26.12
C SER A 63 4.98 -11.65 -27.10
N GLY A 64 3.86 -12.30 -26.79
CA GLY A 64 2.65 -12.22 -27.60
C GLY A 64 2.22 -10.74 -27.73
N SER A 65 1.51 -10.42 -28.80
CA SER A 65 0.94 -9.08 -28.94
C SER A 65 0.03 -8.79 -27.76
N LEU A 66 0.10 -7.56 -27.23
CA LEU A 66 -0.82 -7.09 -26.19
C LEU A 66 -2.25 -7.10 -26.75
N THR A 67 -3.16 -7.80 -26.07
CA THR A 67 -4.57 -7.75 -26.45
C THR A 67 -5.22 -6.42 -26.05
N PRO A 68 -6.31 -5.98 -26.68
CA PRO A 68 -7.03 -4.80 -26.21
C PRO A 68 -7.43 -4.87 -24.75
N GLY A 69 -7.82 -6.05 -24.25
CA GLY A 69 -8.18 -6.27 -22.85
C GLY A 69 -6.98 -6.14 -21.90
N ASP A 70 -5.83 -6.72 -22.26
CA ASP A 70 -4.59 -6.58 -21.48
C ASP A 70 -4.13 -5.10 -21.43
N ALA A 71 -4.24 -4.38 -22.57
CA ALA A 71 -3.93 -2.95 -22.64
C ALA A 71 -4.89 -2.12 -21.77
N ALA A 72 -6.18 -2.43 -21.78
CA ALA A 72 -7.17 -1.75 -20.95
C ALA A 72 -6.91 -1.95 -19.46
N ILE A 73 -6.60 -3.18 -19.02
CA ILE A 73 -6.22 -3.49 -17.64
C ILE A 73 -5.00 -2.66 -17.23
N LEU A 74 -3.93 -2.69 -18.02
CA LEU A 74 -2.69 -1.95 -17.70
C LEU A 74 -2.91 -0.44 -17.70
N ARG A 75 -3.76 0.10 -18.56
CA ARG A 75 -4.09 1.53 -18.56
C ARG A 75 -4.86 1.94 -17.30
N PHE A 76 -5.81 1.12 -16.86
CA PHE A 76 -6.50 1.40 -15.60
C PHE A 76 -5.53 1.31 -14.41
N LEU A 77 -4.69 0.28 -14.36
CA LEU A 77 -3.67 0.15 -13.31
C LEU A 77 -2.68 1.34 -13.34
N ALA A 78 -2.22 1.78 -14.52
CA ALA A 78 -1.39 2.98 -14.61
C ALA A 78 -2.08 4.23 -14.06
N ALA A 79 -3.40 4.36 -14.23
CA ALA A 79 -4.16 5.46 -13.64
C ALA A 79 -4.26 5.33 -12.10
N ALA A 80 -4.48 4.12 -11.59
CA ALA A 80 -4.52 3.84 -10.16
C ALA A 80 -3.17 4.18 -9.51
N GLU A 81 -2.06 3.69 -10.06
CA GLU A 81 -0.71 3.99 -9.58
C GLU A 81 -0.36 5.49 -9.61
N LEU A 82 -0.81 6.22 -10.64
CA LEU A 82 -0.64 7.70 -10.68
C LEU A 82 -1.45 8.39 -9.58
N ILE A 83 -2.60 7.87 -9.20
CA ILE A 83 -3.42 8.37 -8.10
C ILE A 83 -2.73 8.03 -6.76
N GLU A 84 -2.24 6.81 -6.61
CA GLU A 84 -1.49 6.38 -5.42
C GLU A 84 -0.18 7.14 -5.27
N THR A 85 0.57 7.34 -6.36
CA THR A 85 1.74 8.24 -6.39
C THR A 85 1.44 9.62 -5.82
N ASP A 86 0.30 10.23 -6.18
CA ASP A 86 -0.08 11.58 -5.71
C ASP A 86 -0.39 11.60 -4.21
N LEU A 87 -1.12 10.61 -3.71
CA LEU A 87 -1.43 10.55 -2.28
C LEU A 87 -0.21 10.20 -1.44
N TRP A 88 0.62 9.25 -1.87
CA TRP A 88 1.83 8.88 -1.14
C TRP A 88 2.87 10.01 -1.14
N GLN A 89 2.96 10.78 -2.23
CA GLN A 89 3.79 11.98 -2.26
C GLN A 89 3.38 12.99 -1.19
N GLN A 90 2.08 13.22 -0.98
CA GLN A 90 1.59 14.13 0.07
C GLN A 90 1.97 13.65 1.47
N TYR A 91 1.94 12.34 1.72
CA TYR A 91 2.40 11.76 2.97
C TYR A 91 3.93 11.86 3.12
N ALA A 92 4.69 11.58 2.07
CA ALA A 92 6.15 11.66 2.09
C ALA A 92 6.67 13.08 2.33
N GLU A 93 6.03 14.10 1.74
CA GLU A 93 6.37 15.52 1.95
C GLU A 93 6.27 15.94 3.40
N LEU A 94 5.27 15.43 4.12
CA LEU A 94 4.97 15.81 5.49
C LEU A 94 5.62 14.90 6.52
N GLY A 95 5.62 13.59 6.28
CA GLY A 95 5.99 12.58 7.28
C GLY A 95 7.03 11.56 6.86
N GLY A 96 7.45 11.54 5.58
CA GLY A 96 8.48 10.63 5.08
C GLY A 96 9.91 11.11 5.38
N LEU A 97 10.90 10.28 4.99
CA LEU A 97 12.30 10.70 4.99
C LEU A 97 12.50 11.82 3.98
N GLN A 98 13.17 12.89 4.41
CA GLN A 98 13.46 14.05 3.56
C GLN A 98 14.78 13.87 2.83
N THR A 99 14.93 12.80 2.09
CA THR A 99 16.09 12.47 1.26
C THR A 99 15.75 12.63 -0.21
N ASN A 100 16.71 13.05 -1.03
CA ASN A 100 16.53 13.20 -2.48
C ASN A 100 16.74 11.87 -3.23
N GLU A 101 16.37 10.77 -2.66
CA GLU A 101 16.38 9.43 -3.26
C GLU A 101 14.95 8.89 -3.33
N PRO A 102 14.58 8.30 -4.45
CA PRO A 102 15.14 8.37 -5.78
C PRO A 102 14.79 9.70 -6.46
N PRO A 103 15.40 10.01 -7.61
CA PRO A 103 15.18 11.30 -8.29
C PRO A 103 13.73 11.56 -8.72
N GLN A 104 12.84 10.59 -8.62
CA GLN A 104 11.41 10.73 -8.91
C GLN A 104 10.66 11.51 -7.83
N ILE A 105 11.04 11.35 -6.55
CA ILE A 105 10.45 12.13 -5.46
C ILE A 105 11.22 13.46 -5.38
N THR A 106 10.71 14.47 -6.08
CA THR A 106 11.32 15.79 -6.10
C THR A 106 10.63 16.73 -5.12
N GLY A 107 11.38 17.71 -4.60
CA GLY A 107 10.82 18.80 -3.80
C GLY A 107 10.58 18.47 -2.33
N LEU A 108 11.06 17.34 -1.82
CA LEU A 108 11.14 17.10 -0.39
C LEU A 108 12.10 18.13 0.24
N THR A 109 11.65 18.79 1.30
CA THR A 109 12.42 19.89 1.90
C THR A 109 12.78 19.65 3.35
N THR A 110 11.80 19.73 4.25
CA THR A 110 12.03 19.66 5.70
C THR A 110 11.07 18.72 6.41
N GLY A 111 10.01 18.26 5.74
CA GLY A 111 8.92 17.58 6.38
C GLY A 111 8.18 18.47 7.38
N ASN A 112 7.25 17.85 8.11
CA ASN A 112 6.58 18.45 9.25
C ASN A 112 6.96 17.71 10.54
N ALA A 113 7.75 18.35 11.40
CA ALA A 113 8.31 17.70 12.59
C ALA A 113 7.25 17.16 13.55
N ALA A 114 6.12 17.85 13.72
CA ALA A 114 5.05 17.40 14.61
C ALA A 114 4.31 16.21 14.01
N TYR A 115 4.00 16.25 12.72
CA TYR A 115 3.33 15.14 12.04
C TYR A 115 4.22 13.89 11.96
N THR A 116 5.52 14.06 11.64
CA THR A 116 6.49 12.96 11.67
C THR A 116 6.60 12.35 13.06
N LYS A 117 6.62 13.20 14.13
CA LYS A 117 6.62 12.71 15.51
C LYS A 117 5.34 11.93 15.84
N ALA A 118 4.17 12.41 15.42
CA ALA A 118 2.91 11.73 15.65
C ALA A 118 2.84 10.37 14.94
N LEU A 119 3.30 10.30 13.69
CA LEU A 119 3.42 9.05 12.94
C LEU A 119 4.37 8.07 13.63
N SER A 120 5.50 8.53 14.16
CA SER A 120 6.46 7.68 14.86
C SER A 120 5.92 7.03 16.14
N ASN A 121 4.77 7.47 16.64
CA ASN A 121 4.08 6.84 17.77
C ASN A 121 3.30 5.57 17.36
N LEU A 122 3.03 5.38 16.06
CA LEU A 122 2.51 4.12 15.52
C LEU A 122 3.65 3.12 15.30
N ASP A 123 4.80 3.62 14.80
CA ASP A 123 6.03 2.84 14.68
C ASP A 123 7.22 3.78 14.51
N GLY A 124 8.35 3.47 15.14
CA GLY A 124 9.54 4.34 15.16
C GLY A 124 10.19 4.56 13.79
N ASP A 125 9.93 3.71 12.80
CA ASP A 125 10.46 3.78 11.45
C ASP A 125 9.43 4.19 10.37
N MET A 126 8.27 4.72 10.79
CA MET A 126 7.18 5.16 9.88
C MET A 126 7.69 6.02 8.72
N ALA A 127 8.58 6.99 9.00
CA ALA A 127 9.12 7.88 7.97
C ALA A 127 9.86 7.12 6.86
N THR A 128 10.57 6.04 7.22
CA THR A 128 11.27 5.17 6.26
C THR A 128 10.28 4.43 5.38
N TYR A 129 9.26 3.81 5.98
CA TYR A 129 8.27 3.04 5.21
C TYR A 129 7.38 3.92 4.33
N ILE A 130 6.99 5.11 4.79
CA ILE A 130 6.28 6.08 3.95
C ILE A 130 7.13 6.47 2.73
N HIS A 131 8.41 6.68 2.94
CA HIS A 131 9.34 7.02 1.85
C HIS A 131 9.49 5.85 0.87
N ASP A 132 9.77 4.63 1.37
CA ASP A 132 9.92 3.42 0.56
C ASP A 132 8.65 3.12 -0.25
N ASN A 133 7.47 3.19 0.38
CA ASN A 133 6.18 2.99 -0.32
C ASN A 133 5.98 4.03 -1.43
N THR A 134 6.29 5.30 -1.14
CA THR A 134 6.21 6.36 -2.16
C THR A 134 7.12 6.06 -3.35
N GLU A 135 8.34 5.56 -3.12
CA GLU A 135 9.26 5.15 -4.18
C GLU A 135 8.68 4.01 -5.02
N ASP A 136 8.09 3.01 -4.37
CA ASP A 136 7.49 1.86 -5.02
C ASP A 136 6.35 2.32 -5.96
N GLU A 137 5.42 3.19 -5.50
CA GLU A 137 4.29 3.67 -6.34
C GLU A 137 4.76 4.52 -7.53
N PHE A 138 5.76 5.39 -7.34
CA PHE A 138 6.37 6.09 -8.48
C PHE A 138 6.95 5.12 -9.49
N SER A 139 7.57 4.03 -9.03
CA SER A 139 8.17 3.03 -9.90
C SER A 139 7.11 2.19 -10.62
N HIS A 140 6.00 1.83 -9.97
CA HIS A 140 4.88 1.11 -10.54
C HIS A 140 4.25 1.90 -11.70
N ALA A 141 3.88 3.15 -11.46
CA ALA A 141 3.30 4.05 -12.47
C ALA A 141 4.22 4.21 -13.68
N ALA A 142 5.51 4.45 -13.44
CA ALA A 142 6.51 4.63 -14.49
C ALA A 142 6.70 3.34 -15.29
N PHE A 143 6.79 2.19 -14.61
CA PHE A 143 7.01 0.89 -15.25
C PHE A 143 5.83 0.49 -16.15
N ILE A 144 4.60 0.57 -15.66
CA ILE A 144 3.41 0.19 -16.43
C ILE A 144 3.29 1.07 -17.69
N ASN A 145 3.47 2.38 -17.57
CA ASN A 145 3.46 3.29 -18.71
C ASN A 145 4.59 3.00 -19.72
N ALA A 146 5.80 2.70 -19.24
CA ALA A 146 6.92 2.31 -20.10
C ALA A 146 6.64 0.99 -20.84
N TYR A 147 6.04 0.01 -20.14
CA TYR A 147 5.64 -1.25 -20.75
C TYR A 147 4.57 -1.06 -21.83
N LEU A 148 3.49 -0.32 -21.54
CA LEU A 148 2.45 0.04 -22.52
C LEU A 148 3.09 0.68 -23.77
N LYS A 149 3.95 1.68 -23.60
CA LYS A 149 4.67 2.34 -24.69
C LYS A 149 5.52 1.35 -25.50
N SER A 150 6.22 0.42 -24.85
CA SER A 150 7.05 -0.61 -25.52
C SER A 150 6.22 -1.53 -26.42
N LYS A 151 4.96 -1.77 -26.04
CA LYS A 151 3.99 -2.56 -26.80
C LYS A 151 3.17 -1.73 -27.80
N ARG A 152 3.46 -0.43 -27.95
CA ARG A 152 2.76 0.53 -28.82
C ARG A 152 1.28 0.73 -28.43
N ALA A 153 0.97 0.55 -27.16
CA ALA A 153 -0.30 0.87 -26.57
C ALA A 153 -0.29 2.30 -26.00
N ASP A 154 -1.48 2.88 -25.84
CA ASP A 154 -1.64 4.21 -25.28
C ASP A 154 -1.24 4.21 -23.80
N THR A 155 -0.47 5.20 -23.41
CA THR A 155 -0.09 5.45 -22.00
C THR A 155 -1.12 6.33 -21.31
N VAL A 156 -1.02 6.42 -20.00
CA VAL A 156 -1.90 7.25 -19.16
C VAL A 156 -1.12 8.44 -18.58
N ASN A 157 -1.74 9.60 -18.61
CA ASN A 157 -1.28 10.81 -17.96
C ASN A 157 -2.47 11.52 -17.30
N LEU A 158 -2.34 11.88 -16.03
CA LEU A 158 -3.38 12.56 -15.25
C LEU A 158 -3.03 14.03 -14.93
N ASP A 159 -1.94 14.57 -15.43
CA ASP A 159 -1.45 15.93 -15.08
C ASP A 159 -2.48 17.02 -15.31
N GLN A 160 -3.30 16.90 -16.34
CA GLN A 160 -4.38 17.86 -16.64
C GLN A 160 -5.46 17.94 -15.54
N PHE A 161 -5.51 16.95 -14.67
CA PHE A 161 -6.49 16.85 -13.57
C PHE A 161 -5.88 17.25 -12.20
N ARG A 162 -4.64 17.69 -12.15
CA ARG A 162 -3.98 18.19 -10.93
C ARG A 162 -4.54 19.56 -10.54
N ARG A 163 -5.73 19.58 -9.94
CA ARG A 163 -6.48 20.81 -9.62
C ARG A 163 -6.78 20.99 -8.15
N LEU A 164 -6.66 19.89 -7.38
CA LEU A 164 -6.99 19.95 -5.96
C LEU A 164 -5.91 20.72 -5.18
N PRO A 165 -6.29 21.37 -4.06
CA PRO A 165 -5.33 22.11 -3.26
C PRO A 165 -4.39 21.19 -2.49
N SER A 166 -3.17 21.67 -2.24
CA SER A 166 -2.24 21.08 -1.29
C SER A 166 -2.55 21.52 0.13
N SER A 167 -2.10 20.75 1.12
CA SER A 167 -2.00 21.19 2.51
C SER A 167 -1.20 22.49 2.61
N GLN A 168 -1.55 23.34 3.59
CA GLN A 168 -0.81 24.56 3.91
C GLN A 168 0.14 24.35 5.10
N ALA A 169 0.33 23.10 5.56
CA ALA A 169 1.28 22.78 6.60
C ALA A 169 2.73 22.89 6.10
N THR A 170 3.63 23.25 6.98
CA THR A 170 5.08 23.23 6.69
C THR A 170 5.50 21.85 6.20
N GLY A 171 6.26 21.79 5.12
CA GLY A 171 6.69 20.57 4.44
C GLY A 171 5.91 20.25 3.19
N ALA A 172 4.64 20.64 3.08
CA ALA A 172 3.81 20.37 1.90
C ALA A 172 4.24 21.21 0.69
N GLN A 173 4.37 20.56 -0.46
CA GLN A 173 4.59 21.25 -1.73
C GLN A 173 3.31 21.92 -2.20
N GLN A 174 3.41 23.17 -2.65
CA GLN A 174 2.29 23.94 -3.16
C GLN A 174 2.12 23.69 -4.67
N ILE A 175 1.59 22.52 -5.01
CA ILE A 175 1.31 22.07 -6.39
C ILE A 175 -0.14 21.59 -6.49
N GLY A 176 -0.66 21.50 -7.72
CA GLY A 176 -1.96 20.87 -7.93
C GLY A 176 -1.93 19.38 -7.62
N ARG A 177 -2.98 18.86 -6.97
CA ARG A 177 -3.09 17.46 -6.57
C ARG A 177 -4.16 16.73 -7.37
N LEU A 178 -4.02 15.41 -7.46
CA LEU A 178 -5.06 14.51 -7.97
C LEU A 178 -6.01 14.10 -6.85
N THR A 179 -5.52 14.02 -5.61
CA THR A 179 -6.20 13.46 -4.46
C THR A 179 -6.36 14.48 -3.33
N ASN A 180 -7.40 14.30 -2.52
CA ASN A 180 -7.70 15.14 -1.37
C ASN A 180 -7.60 14.33 -0.08
N LEU A 181 -6.50 14.49 0.65
CA LEU A 181 -6.29 13.80 1.93
C LEU A 181 -6.83 14.57 3.15
N MET A 182 -7.40 15.75 2.92
CA MET A 182 -7.87 16.65 4.00
C MET A 182 -9.33 16.43 4.39
N GLU A 183 -10.09 15.62 3.64
CA GLU A 183 -11.52 15.38 3.86
C GLU A 183 -11.92 13.94 3.50
N LEU A 184 -11.37 12.95 4.20
CA LEU A 184 -11.60 11.54 3.95
C LEU A 184 -12.62 10.92 4.91
N THR A 185 -13.37 9.94 4.41
CA THR A 185 -14.07 8.95 5.21
C THR A 185 -13.29 7.64 5.05
N VAL A 186 -12.52 7.25 6.05
CA VAL A 186 -11.62 6.09 5.96
C VAL A 186 -12.37 4.83 6.36
N ASP A 187 -12.61 3.90 5.43
CA ASP A 187 -13.11 2.57 5.76
C ASP A 187 -12.08 1.83 6.62
N THR A 188 -12.44 1.52 7.85
CA THR A 188 -11.61 0.78 8.81
C THR A 188 -12.10 -0.65 9.05
N SER A 189 -13.08 -1.11 8.27
CA SER A 189 -13.63 -2.48 8.36
C SER A 189 -12.63 -3.54 7.94
N TRP A 190 -11.64 -3.19 7.11
CA TRP A 190 -10.54 -4.09 6.75
C TRP A 190 -9.77 -4.56 7.99
N PHE A 191 -9.64 -3.75 9.03
CA PHE A 191 -8.93 -4.11 10.25
C PHE A 191 -9.60 -5.27 10.99
N THR A 192 -10.92 -5.27 11.06
CA THR A 192 -11.69 -6.39 11.66
C THR A 192 -11.85 -7.56 10.69
N ARG A 193 -12.00 -7.30 9.41
CA ARG A 193 -12.20 -8.30 8.36
C ARG A 193 -11.01 -9.24 8.22
N TYR A 194 -9.81 -8.70 8.08
CA TYR A 194 -8.60 -9.51 7.88
C TYR A 194 -8.07 -10.17 9.17
N ARG A 195 -8.70 -9.90 10.30
CA ARG A 195 -8.41 -10.54 11.58
C ARG A 195 -9.52 -11.47 12.07
N SER A 196 -10.65 -11.49 11.39
CA SER A 196 -11.80 -12.32 11.79
C SER A 196 -11.53 -13.79 11.53
N ARG A 197 -11.80 -14.60 12.55
CA ARG A 197 -11.78 -16.06 12.47
C ARG A 197 -13.17 -16.66 12.23
N THR A 198 -14.22 -15.86 12.34
CA THR A 198 -15.60 -16.30 12.30
C THR A 198 -16.39 -15.75 11.12
N GLY A 199 -15.94 -14.64 10.53
CA GLY A 199 -16.55 -13.99 9.40
C GLY A 199 -15.73 -14.18 8.12
N ASN A 200 -16.39 -14.18 6.97
CA ASN A 200 -15.75 -14.35 5.67
C ASN A 200 -16.38 -13.40 4.64
N PRO A 201 -15.63 -12.37 4.16
CA PRO A 201 -16.15 -11.41 3.20
C PRO A 201 -16.60 -12.05 1.89
N ASP A 202 -15.96 -13.15 1.45
CA ASP A 202 -16.33 -13.86 0.23
C ASP A 202 -17.68 -14.58 0.34
N LEU A 203 -18.15 -14.81 1.54
CA LEU A 203 -19.47 -15.40 1.81
C LEU A 203 -20.55 -14.35 2.12
N GLY A 204 -20.24 -13.07 1.96
CA GLY A 204 -21.15 -11.95 2.15
C GLY A 204 -21.26 -11.43 3.58
N ASP A 205 -20.36 -11.83 4.47
CA ASP A 205 -20.32 -11.30 5.83
C ASP A 205 -19.96 -9.80 5.81
N SER A 206 -20.58 -9.03 6.70
CA SER A 206 -20.28 -7.62 6.92
C SER A 206 -19.41 -7.45 8.16
N PHE A 207 -18.55 -6.44 8.11
CA PHE A 207 -17.61 -6.13 9.18
C PHE A 207 -17.81 -4.70 9.63
N ALA A 208 -17.81 -4.50 10.94
CA ALA A 208 -17.89 -3.17 11.51
C ALA A 208 -16.56 -2.42 11.33
N ASN A 209 -16.65 -1.09 11.17
CA ASN A 209 -15.47 -0.25 11.27
C ASN A 209 -14.81 -0.40 12.64
N ALA A 210 -13.49 -0.59 12.67
CA ALA A 210 -12.71 -0.62 13.90
C ALA A 210 -12.73 0.76 14.59
N ILE A 211 -12.73 1.84 13.78
CA ILE A 211 -12.80 3.23 14.23
C ILE A 211 -14.04 3.87 13.61
N GLY A 212 -15.16 3.80 14.32
CA GLY A 212 -16.46 4.18 13.78
C GLY A 212 -16.54 5.64 13.29
N VAL A 213 -15.86 6.58 13.97
CA VAL A 213 -15.92 8.00 13.61
C VAL A 213 -15.27 8.28 12.26
N ILE A 214 -14.05 7.80 12.00
CA ILE A 214 -13.38 8.03 10.71
C ILE A 214 -13.96 7.16 9.60
N GLY A 215 -14.62 6.05 9.95
CA GLY A 215 -15.32 5.18 9.00
C GLY A 215 -16.71 5.68 8.58
N THR A 216 -17.23 6.72 9.23
CA THR A 216 -18.58 7.23 8.95
C THR A 216 -18.66 8.75 8.73
N LYS A 217 -17.63 9.48 9.14
CA LYS A 217 -17.52 10.92 9.02
C LYS A 217 -16.20 11.33 8.40
N ARG A 218 -16.17 12.53 7.83
CA ARG A 218 -14.99 13.05 7.15
C ARG A 218 -14.01 13.67 8.12
N HIS A 219 -12.76 13.22 7.98
CA HIS A 219 -11.63 13.72 8.75
C HIS A 219 -10.42 13.87 7.84
N THR A 220 -9.40 14.56 8.33
CA THR A 220 -8.14 14.69 7.59
C THR A 220 -7.16 13.60 7.98
N ALA A 221 -6.42 13.11 6.99
CA ALA A 221 -5.28 12.19 7.19
C ALA A 221 -3.92 12.90 7.14
N ILE A 222 -3.90 14.19 6.75
CA ILE A 222 -2.72 15.05 6.80
C ILE A 222 -3.08 16.37 7.48
N PRO A 223 -2.17 17.06 8.18
CA PRO A 223 -2.48 18.39 8.73
C PRO A 223 -2.85 19.35 7.59
N ARG A 224 -3.97 20.06 7.72
CA ARG A 224 -4.41 21.06 6.74
C ARG A 224 -3.53 22.31 6.77
N ASN A 225 -2.95 22.60 7.95
CA ASN A 225 -2.03 23.71 8.22
C ASN A 225 -1.25 23.46 9.52
N ASP A 226 -0.31 24.34 9.86
CA ASP A 226 0.56 24.16 11.03
C ASP A 226 -0.19 24.24 12.39
N ASN A 227 -1.41 24.78 12.45
CA ASN A 227 -2.20 24.73 13.69
C ASN A 227 -2.68 23.31 14.03
N GLU A 228 -2.73 22.43 13.06
CA GLU A 228 -3.09 21.02 13.21
C GLU A 228 -1.86 20.10 13.38
N ALA A 229 -0.65 20.67 13.30
CA ALA A 229 0.61 19.94 13.38
C ALA A 229 1.50 20.56 14.47
N GLN A 230 1.20 20.24 15.73
CA GLN A 230 1.84 20.87 16.87
C GLN A 230 2.53 19.87 17.80
N LEU A 231 3.81 20.18 18.14
CA LEU A 231 4.50 19.48 19.22
C LEU A 231 3.90 19.91 20.56
N ASP A 232 3.75 18.95 21.48
CA ASP A 232 3.40 19.17 22.87
C ASP A 232 4.26 18.26 23.77
N PRO A 233 5.39 18.77 24.28
CA PRO A 233 6.26 17.99 25.17
C PRO A 233 5.59 17.57 26.49
N SER A 234 4.46 18.15 26.86
CA SER A 234 3.68 17.75 28.04
C SER A 234 2.74 16.58 27.79
N SER A 235 2.41 16.30 26.51
CA SER A 235 1.61 15.14 26.13
C SER A 235 2.45 13.86 26.17
N PRO A 236 1.87 12.72 26.57
CA PRO A 236 2.53 11.42 26.48
C PRO A 236 3.02 11.08 25.06
N ASN A 237 2.34 11.56 24.05
CA ASN A 237 2.65 11.34 22.65
C ASN A 237 3.68 12.33 22.08
N GLY A 238 4.04 13.38 22.83
CA GLY A 238 4.97 14.44 22.41
C GLY A 238 4.37 15.42 21.39
N VAL A 239 3.09 15.30 21.08
CA VAL A 239 2.28 16.13 20.16
C VAL A 239 0.92 16.38 20.77
N THR A 240 0.17 17.35 20.23
CA THR A 240 -1.24 17.56 20.61
C THR A 240 -2.09 16.34 20.21
N ASP A 241 -3.20 16.12 20.92
CA ASP A 241 -4.12 15.02 20.62
C ASP A 241 -4.71 15.14 19.20
N LEU A 242 -4.93 16.36 18.71
CA LEU A 242 -5.37 16.58 17.32
C LEU A 242 -4.31 16.11 16.32
N THR A 243 -3.04 16.47 16.53
CA THR A 243 -1.95 16.02 15.66
C THR A 243 -1.84 14.49 15.65
N GLN A 244 -1.94 13.87 16.84
CA GLN A 244 -1.93 12.42 16.96
C GLN A 244 -3.14 11.76 16.26
N PHE A 245 -4.32 12.35 16.41
CA PHE A 245 -5.53 11.86 15.73
C PHE A 245 -5.36 11.86 14.20
N ILE A 246 -4.79 12.92 13.64
CA ILE A 246 -4.53 13.03 12.20
C ILE A 246 -3.55 11.92 11.76
N ALA A 247 -2.49 11.69 12.51
CA ALA A 247 -1.53 10.62 12.22
C ALA A 247 -2.14 9.21 12.36
N ASN A 248 -3.00 8.99 13.35
CA ASN A 248 -3.74 7.73 13.50
C ASN A 248 -4.66 7.50 12.28
N THR A 249 -5.38 8.55 11.84
CA THR A 249 -6.21 8.49 10.63
C THR A 249 -5.40 8.14 9.39
N ALA A 250 -4.20 8.72 9.25
CA ALA A 250 -3.27 8.39 8.17
C ALA A 250 -2.86 6.91 8.21
N GLY A 251 -2.47 6.38 9.37
CA GLY A 251 -2.08 4.97 9.51
C GLY A 251 -3.19 4.00 9.07
N PHE A 252 -4.46 4.33 9.35
CA PHE A 252 -5.59 3.54 8.87
C PHE A 252 -5.87 3.76 7.39
N HIS A 253 -5.63 4.95 6.85
CA HIS A 253 -5.77 5.21 5.41
C HIS A 253 -4.69 4.51 4.59
N PHE A 254 -3.45 4.43 5.08
CA PHE A 254 -2.37 3.67 4.43
C PHE A 254 -2.81 2.23 4.15
N ALA A 255 -3.24 1.53 5.20
CA ALA A 255 -3.67 0.15 5.05
C ALA A 255 -4.96 -0.01 4.22
N PHE A 256 -5.85 0.98 4.24
CA PHE A 256 -7.04 0.99 3.39
C PHE A 256 -6.68 1.04 1.89
N ILE A 257 -5.78 1.92 1.50
CA ILE A 257 -5.33 2.06 0.10
C ILE A 257 -4.64 0.78 -0.36
N GLU A 258 -3.68 0.29 0.39
CA GLU A 258 -2.89 -0.91 0.04
C GLU A 258 -3.74 -2.19 0.01
N GLN A 259 -4.79 -2.26 0.87
CA GLN A 259 -5.78 -3.34 0.76
C GLN A 259 -6.55 -3.26 -0.56
N GLY A 260 -6.83 -2.04 -1.02
CA GLY A 260 -7.45 -1.78 -2.32
C GLY A 260 -6.58 -2.30 -3.47
N GLY A 261 -5.29 -1.96 -3.50
CA GLY A 261 -4.30 -2.44 -4.45
C GLY A 261 -4.20 -3.97 -4.46
N THR A 262 -4.06 -4.57 -3.26
CA THR A 262 -4.06 -6.03 -3.08
C THR A 262 -5.27 -6.71 -3.76
N SER A 263 -6.46 -6.18 -3.56
CA SER A 263 -7.68 -6.73 -4.14
C SER A 263 -7.77 -6.49 -5.65
N LEU A 264 -7.43 -5.30 -6.11
CA LEU A 264 -7.52 -4.88 -7.51
C LEU A 264 -6.60 -5.72 -8.40
N TYR A 265 -5.32 -5.83 -8.07
CA TYR A 265 -4.35 -6.60 -8.83
C TYR A 265 -4.75 -8.07 -8.92
N ALA A 266 -5.16 -8.69 -7.82
CA ALA A 266 -5.58 -10.08 -7.79
C ALA A 266 -6.83 -10.34 -8.62
N GLN A 267 -7.80 -9.41 -8.65
CA GLN A 267 -9.01 -9.53 -9.45
C GLN A 267 -8.72 -9.37 -10.95
N LEU A 268 -7.95 -8.37 -11.34
CA LEU A 268 -7.62 -8.11 -12.73
C LEU A 268 -6.69 -9.17 -13.31
N ALA A 269 -5.78 -9.75 -12.51
CA ALA A 269 -4.90 -10.84 -12.92
C ALA A 269 -5.67 -12.06 -13.47
N GLN A 270 -6.88 -12.30 -12.99
CA GLN A 270 -7.73 -13.39 -13.47
C GLN A 270 -8.26 -13.18 -14.90
N ARG A 271 -8.19 -11.96 -15.43
CA ARG A 271 -8.74 -11.54 -16.72
C ARG A 271 -7.69 -11.40 -17.83
N VAL A 272 -6.41 -11.36 -17.46
CA VAL A 272 -5.33 -11.16 -18.43
C VAL A 272 -5.10 -12.39 -19.29
N THR A 273 -4.74 -12.17 -20.54
CA THR A 273 -4.45 -13.19 -21.54
C THR A 273 -2.93 -13.39 -21.72
N ASN A 274 -2.18 -12.29 -21.72
CA ASN A 274 -0.73 -12.31 -21.97
C ASN A 274 0.03 -12.69 -20.70
N ALA A 275 0.97 -13.64 -20.80
CA ALA A 275 1.75 -14.13 -19.65
C ALA A 275 2.68 -13.07 -19.05
N GLU A 276 3.23 -12.15 -19.87
CA GLU A 276 4.02 -11.01 -19.34
C GLU A 276 3.15 -10.07 -18.51
N VAL A 277 1.94 -9.76 -18.98
CA VAL A 277 0.98 -8.94 -18.24
C VAL A 277 0.60 -9.64 -16.93
N LEU A 278 0.35 -10.95 -16.95
CA LEU A 278 0.11 -11.70 -15.72
C LEU A 278 1.27 -11.60 -14.74
N ARG A 279 2.52 -11.72 -15.22
CA ARG A 279 3.72 -11.57 -14.38
C ARG A 279 3.81 -10.16 -13.78
N ILE A 280 3.51 -9.11 -14.56
CA ILE A 280 3.49 -7.73 -14.08
C ILE A 280 2.47 -7.59 -12.93
N LEU A 281 1.24 -8.02 -13.14
CA LEU A 281 0.19 -7.91 -12.13
C LEU A 281 0.50 -8.71 -10.86
N LEU A 282 1.06 -9.91 -11.00
CA LEU A 282 1.46 -10.72 -9.85
C LEU A 282 2.66 -10.12 -9.11
N SER A 283 3.57 -9.44 -9.81
CA SER A 283 4.76 -8.86 -9.19
C SER A 283 4.42 -7.57 -8.43
N ILE A 284 3.68 -6.65 -9.05
CA ILE A 284 3.23 -5.42 -8.38
C ILE A 284 2.21 -5.78 -7.29
N GLY A 285 1.21 -6.62 -7.59
CA GLY A 285 0.25 -7.07 -6.58
C GLY A 285 0.89 -7.79 -5.38
N GLY A 286 2.04 -8.43 -5.57
CA GLY A 286 2.86 -8.97 -4.48
C GLY A 286 3.46 -7.87 -3.58
N THR A 287 3.82 -6.73 -4.15
CA THR A 287 4.29 -5.54 -3.41
C THR A 287 3.14 -4.91 -2.62
N GLU A 288 1.97 -4.76 -3.25
CA GLU A 288 0.74 -4.26 -2.60
C GLU A 288 0.37 -5.09 -1.34
N ILE A 289 0.52 -6.42 -1.43
CA ILE A 289 0.29 -7.31 -0.28
C ILE A 289 1.30 -7.03 0.84
N ALA A 290 2.57 -6.81 0.51
CA ALA A 290 3.61 -6.48 1.49
C ALA A 290 3.38 -5.11 2.14
N HIS A 291 2.96 -4.11 1.36
CA HIS A 291 2.55 -2.80 1.85
C HIS A 291 1.36 -2.93 2.81
N PHE A 292 0.29 -3.58 2.37
CA PHE A 292 -0.89 -3.79 3.21
C PHE A 292 -0.53 -4.48 4.54
N GLN A 293 0.27 -5.55 4.51
CA GLN A 293 0.69 -6.26 5.70
C GLN A 293 1.44 -5.33 6.68
N THR A 294 2.34 -4.51 6.15
CA THR A 294 3.12 -3.54 6.93
C THR A 294 2.21 -2.50 7.59
N TRP A 295 1.32 -1.88 6.81
CA TRP A 295 0.44 -0.83 7.32
C TRP A 295 -0.65 -1.36 8.23
N HIS A 296 -1.14 -2.58 7.99
CA HIS A 296 -2.08 -3.25 8.86
C HIS A 296 -1.50 -3.48 10.27
N ASP A 297 -0.23 -3.87 10.35
CA ASP A 297 0.48 -4.03 11.63
C ASP A 297 0.64 -2.69 12.34
N LYS A 298 1.17 -1.69 11.63
CA LYS A 298 1.43 -0.36 12.19
C LYS A 298 0.15 0.36 12.66
N ALA A 299 -0.94 0.26 11.92
CA ALA A 299 -2.23 0.82 12.32
C ALA A 299 -2.73 0.26 13.66
N GLY A 300 -2.42 -1.00 13.96
CA GLY A 300 -2.76 -1.63 15.23
C GLY A 300 -2.10 -1.00 16.46
N ASN A 301 -1.02 -0.24 16.28
CA ASN A 301 -0.28 0.43 17.36
C ASN A 301 -0.74 1.88 17.57
N ALA A 302 -1.75 2.37 16.84
CA ALA A 302 -2.19 3.75 16.95
C ALA A 302 -2.56 4.11 18.40
N PRO A 303 -1.98 5.19 18.98
CA PRO A 303 -2.27 5.58 20.36
C PRO A 303 -3.75 5.87 20.60
N ALA A 304 -4.28 5.41 21.72
CA ALA A 304 -5.64 5.70 22.13
C ALA A 304 -5.82 7.20 22.42
N LEU A 305 -6.95 7.75 21.99
CA LEU A 305 -7.31 9.17 22.20
C LEU A 305 -8.75 9.28 22.65
N LYS A 306 -9.06 10.32 23.42
CA LYS A 306 -10.40 10.58 23.91
C LYS A 306 -10.79 12.04 23.78
N GLY A 307 -12.01 12.26 23.25
CA GLY A 307 -12.62 13.57 23.23
C GLY A 307 -11.93 14.61 22.36
N VAL A 308 -11.17 14.17 21.36
CA VAL A 308 -10.49 15.08 20.41
C VAL A 308 -11.55 15.77 19.54
N VAL A 309 -11.47 17.08 19.41
CA VAL A 309 -12.39 17.83 18.53
C VAL A 309 -11.68 18.17 17.23
N ASP A 310 -12.24 17.71 16.11
CA ASP A 310 -11.80 18.18 14.79
C ASP A 310 -12.28 19.62 14.58
N PRO A 311 -11.38 20.59 14.38
CA PRO A 311 -11.75 22.00 14.31
C PRO A 311 -12.57 22.37 13.06
N VAL A 312 -12.60 21.52 12.04
CA VAL A 312 -13.33 21.76 10.78
C VAL A 312 -14.72 21.12 10.81
N SER A 313 -14.83 19.85 11.19
CA SER A 313 -16.13 19.18 11.28
C SER A 313 -16.88 19.48 12.57
N GLY A 314 -16.17 19.86 13.65
CA GLY A 314 -16.70 20.00 15.00
C GLY A 314 -17.03 18.67 15.69
N ASP A 315 -16.69 17.55 15.06
CA ASP A 315 -16.92 16.22 15.62
C ASP A 315 -15.99 15.96 16.81
N THR A 316 -16.53 15.32 17.83
CA THR A 316 -15.71 14.75 18.90
C THR A 316 -15.32 13.33 18.54
N VAL A 317 -14.03 13.03 18.62
CA VAL A 317 -13.45 11.80 18.13
C VAL A 317 -12.77 11.05 19.26
N ASP A 318 -13.12 9.77 19.39
CA ASP A 318 -12.41 8.81 20.24
C ASP A 318 -11.66 7.83 19.33
N PHE A 319 -10.40 7.54 19.69
CA PHE A 319 -9.62 6.49 19.07
C PHE A 319 -9.38 5.40 20.10
N PRO A 320 -9.86 4.16 19.90
CA PRO A 320 -9.77 3.12 20.91
C PRO A 320 -8.33 2.66 21.13
N ASP A 321 -8.05 2.11 22.29
CA ASP A 321 -6.79 1.39 22.54
C ASP A 321 -6.85 0.01 21.89
N LEU A 322 -6.21 -0.13 20.74
CA LEU A 322 -6.14 -1.37 19.99
C LEU A 322 -5.14 -2.37 20.59
N THR A 323 -4.24 -1.91 21.49
CA THR A 323 -3.25 -2.77 22.16
C THR A 323 -3.85 -3.60 23.28
N THR A 324 -5.03 -3.23 23.79
CA THR A 324 -5.77 -4.01 24.79
C THR A 324 -6.18 -5.40 24.30
N PHE A 325 -6.07 -5.61 23.00
CA PHE A 325 -6.32 -6.89 22.35
C PHE A 325 -5.05 -7.73 22.17
N ALA A 326 -3.93 -7.32 22.76
CA ALA A 326 -2.69 -8.10 22.74
C ALA A 326 -2.91 -9.54 23.22
N GLY A 327 -2.53 -10.51 22.39
CA GLY A 327 -2.80 -11.92 22.66
C GLY A 327 -4.17 -12.42 22.17
N ASN A 328 -5.04 -11.56 21.69
CA ASN A 328 -6.25 -11.97 20.97
C ASN A 328 -5.90 -12.29 19.52
N GLU A 329 -5.97 -13.56 19.15
CA GLU A 329 -5.66 -14.00 17.78
C GLU A 329 -6.57 -13.35 16.70
N ASP A 330 -7.78 -12.92 17.07
CA ASP A 330 -8.68 -12.20 16.17
C ASP A 330 -8.16 -10.82 15.79
N LEU A 331 -7.15 -10.31 16.51
CA LEU A 331 -6.54 -9.00 16.28
C LEU A 331 -5.07 -9.10 15.85
N GLN A 332 -4.55 -10.31 15.69
CA GLN A 332 -3.22 -10.49 15.11
C GLN A 332 -3.28 -10.26 13.59
N THR A 333 -2.17 -9.83 13.04
CA THR A 333 -1.98 -9.69 11.58
C THR A 333 -1.98 -11.07 10.89
N ASN A 334 -2.67 -12.01 11.44
CA ASN A 334 -2.81 -13.34 10.89
C ASN A 334 -3.83 -13.30 9.76
N LEU A 335 -3.35 -13.55 8.60
CA LEU A 335 -4.14 -13.69 7.39
C LEU A 335 -4.83 -15.05 7.30
N ILE A 336 -5.18 -15.61 8.46
CA ILE A 336 -5.96 -16.83 8.54
C ILE A 336 -7.41 -16.46 8.25
N MET A 337 -7.83 -16.81 7.07
CA MET A 337 -9.21 -16.64 6.67
C MET A 337 -9.95 -17.92 6.91
N PRO A 338 -11.09 -17.88 7.59
CA PRO A 338 -11.94 -19.06 7.70
C PRO A 338 -12.47 -19.43 6.31
N GLU A 339 -12.23 -20.66 5.92
CA GLU A 339 -12.59 -21.20 4.62
C GLU A 339 -13.69 -22.25 4.74
N PRO A 340 -14.31 -22.65 3.66
CA PRO A 340 -14.04 -22.39 2.24
C PRO A 340 -14.64 -21.08 1.72
N THR A 341 -14.07 -20.60 0.60
CA THR A 341 -14.63 -19.48 -0.17
C THR A 341 -15.84 -19.93 -0.99
N PHE A 342 -16.60 -18.97 -1.53
CA PHE A 342 -17.76 -19.30 -2.36
C PHE A 342 -17.39 -19.97 -3.70
N PHE A 343 -16.18 -19.76 -4.21
CA PHE A 343 -15.70 -20.33 -5.48
C PHE A 343 -14.95 -21.66 -5.31
N LEU A 344 -14.76 -22.12 -4.08
CA LEU A 344 -14.16 -23.42 -3.77
C LEU A 344 -15.16 -24.32 -3.03
N SER A 345 -14.97 -25.62 -3.12
CA SER A 345 -15.80 -26.57 -2.37
C SER A 345 -15.62 -26.42 -0.86
N LYS A 346 -16.74 -26.35 -0.13
CA LYS A 346 -16.76 -26.37 1.33
C LYS A 346 -16.21 -27.67 1.96
N SER A 347 -15.96 -28.69 1.17
CA SER A 347 -15.33 -29.94 1.63
C SER A 347 -13.80 -29.87 1.66
N PHE A 348 -13.18 -28.84 1.09
CA PHE A 348 -11.74 -28.64 1.18
C PHE A 348 -11.32 -28.22 2.58
N PRO A 349 -10.11 -28.60 3.01
CA PRO A 349 -9.54 -28.10 4.27
C PRO A 349 -9.44 -26.58 4.27
N VAL A 350 -9.59 -25.96 5.44
CA VAL A 350 -9.33 -24.54 5.61
C VAL A 350 -7.85 -24.23 5.32
N CYS A 351 -7.61 -23.07 4.75
CA CYS A 351 -6.27 -22.61 4.36
C CYS A 351 -6.09 -21.14 4.76
N SER A 352 -4.90 -20.81 5.26
CA SER A 352 -4.53 -19.42 5.50
C SER A 352 -4.19 -18.77 4.15
N ILE A 353 -5.01 -17.82 3.72
CA ILE A 353 -4.84 -17.10 2.45
C ILE A 353 -5.21 -15.62 2.61
N ILE A 354 -4.57 -14.76 1.82
CA ILE A 354 -5.07 -13.42 1.55
C ILE A 354 -6.00 -13.53 0.35
N ARG A 355 -7.24 -13.11 0.53
CA ARG A 355 -8.24 -13.13 -0.51
C ARG A 355 -8.68 -11.73 -0.89
N PRO A 356 -8.66 -11.40 -2.18
CA PRO A 356 -9.32 -10.20 -2.64
C PRO A 356 -10.83 -10.36 -2.42
N THR A 357 -11.50 -9.26 -2.11
CA THR A 357 -12.95 -9.23 -2.10
C THR A 357 -13.45 -9.58 -3.50
N ALA A 358 -14.35 -10.58 -3.61
CA ALA A 358 -14.92 -10.97 -4.89
C ALA A 358 -15.82 -9.84 -5.40
N THR A 359 -15.40 -9.19 -6.49
CA THR A 359 -16.17 -8.15 -7.16
C THR A 359 -16.30 -8.47 -8.65
N THR A 360 -17.50 -8.26 -9.19
CA THR A 360 -17.74 -8.44 -10.63
C THR A 360 -17.09 -7.34 -11.47
N ASN A 361 -16.96 -6.14 -10.91
CA ASN A 361 -16.44 -4.94 -11.57
C ASN A 361 -15.32 -4.39 -10.71
N ALA A 362 -14.15 -5.01 -10.72
CA ALA A 362 -13.05 -4.70 -9.80
C ALA A 362 -12.54 -3.25 -9.98
N ALA A 363 -12.35 -2.81 -11.22
CA ALA A 363 -11.87 -1.46 -11.52
C ALA A 363 -12.90 -0.40 -11.14
N ALA A 364 -14.15 -0.57 -11.53
CA ALA A 364 -15.22 0.35 -11.17
C ALA A 364 -15.52 0.37 -9.66
N ALA A 365 -15.40 -0.78 -8.98
CA ALA A 365 -15.58 -0.86 -7.53
C ALA A 365 -14.47 -0.13 -6.77
N THR A 366 -13.22 -0.25 -7.21
CA THR A 366 -12.08 0.49 -6.63
C THR A 366 -12.26 2.00 -6.81
N LEU A 367 -12.59 2.44 -8.02
CA LEU A 367 -12.83 3.85 -8.29
C LEU A 367 -14.01 4.41 -7.46
N LYS A 368 -15.08 3.61 -7.32
CA LYS A 368 -16.21 3.97 -6.48
C LYS A 368 -15.83 4.09 -5.01
N SER A 369 -15.02 3.17 -4.49
CA SER A 369 -14.53 3.21 -3.11
C SER A 369 -13.76 4.51 -2.84
N PHE A 370 -12.77 4.83 -3.67
CA PHE A 370 -12.01 6.07 -3.56
C PHE A 370 -12.88 7.34 -3.67
N THR A 371 -13.95 7.28 -4.48
CA THR A 371 -14.89 8.39 -4.60
C THR A 371 -15.75 8.54 -3.34
N ASP A 372 -16.28 7.44 -2.82
CA ASP A 372 -17.12 7.41 -1.62
C ASP A 372 -16.32 7.89 -0.38
N ASP A 373 -15.06 7.50 -0.30
CA ASP A 373 -14.15 7.92 0.79
C ASP A 373 -13.71 9.39 0.68
N GLY A 374 -14.00 10.04 -0.43
CA GLY A 374 -13.73 11.46 -0.62
C GLY A 374 -12.37 11.79 -1.22
N LEU A 375 -11.58 10.80 -1.63
CA LEU A 375 -10.24 10.98 -2.20
C LEU A 375 -10.21 11.92 -3.41
N PHE A 376 -11.29 11.94 -4.19
CA PHE A 376 -11.44 12.79 -5.38
C PHE A 376 -12.33 14.01 -5.16
N ARG A 377 -12.60 14.38 -3.91
CA ARG A 377 -13.46 15.50 -3.61
C ARG A 377 -12.88 16.81 -4.14
N GLY A 378 -13.65 17.47 -4.99
CA GLY A 378 -13.25 18.70 -5.69
C GLY A 378 -12.76 18.48 -7.10
N GLN A 379 -12.64 17.23 -7.57
CA GLN A 379 -12.36 16.94 -8.98
C GLN A 379 -13.56 17.28 -9.87
N GLY A 380 -13.28 17.57 -11.14
CA GLY A 380 -14.29 17.91 -12.15
C GLY A 380 -14.85 16.68 -12.86
N ASP A 381 -15.99 16.87 -13.55
CA ASP A 381 -16.67 15.81 -14.32
C ASP A 381 -15.78 15.19 -15.43
N ASP A 382 -14.82 15.94 -15.92
CA ASP A 382 -13.86 15.48 -16.93
C ASP A 382 -12.89 14.43 -16.38
N PHE A 383 -12.47 14.60 -15.12
CA PHE A 383 -11.68 13.57 -14.40
C PHE A 383 -12.49 12.29 -14.25
N PHE A 384 -13.70 12.40 -13.69
CA PHE A 384 -14.54 11.23 -13.46
C PHE A 384 -14.89 10.50 -14.75
N ARG A 385 -15.18 11.21 -15.84
CA ARG A 385 -15.37 10.57 -17.15
C ARG A 385 -14.14 9.77 -17.55
N TYR A 386 -12.97 10.39 -17.51
CA TYR A 386 -11.75 9.76 -17.98
C TYR A 386 -11.42 8.48 -17.18
N VAL A 387 -11.49 8.54 -15.85
CA VAL A 387 -11.16 7.36 -15.03
C VAL A 387 -12.25 6.29 -15.06
N ASN A 388 -13.53 6.67 -15.22
CA ASN A 388 -14.63 5.71 -15.44
C ASN A 388 -14.48 4.97 -16.77
N ASP A 389 -14.17 5.66 -17.85
CA ASP A 389 -13.93 5.03 -19.16
C ASP A 389 -12.79 3.98 -19.06
N LEU A 390 -11.70 4.31 -18.37
CA LEU A 390 -10.62 3.36 -18.11
C LEU A 390 -11.07 2.15 -17.28
N ALA A 391 -11.88 2.38 -16.26
CA ALA A 391 -12.39 1.32 -15.39
C ALA A 391 -13.34 0.38 -16.14
N GLU A 392 -14.25 0.92 -16.95
CA GLU A 392 -15.18 0.16 -17.77
C GLU A 392 -14.46 -0.71 -18.80
N ASP A 393 -13.44 -0.15 -19.49
CA ASP A 393 -12.60 -0.88 -20.44
C ASP A 393 -11.86 -2.05 -19.75
N ALA A 394 -11.27 -1.81 -18.57
CA ALA A 394 -10.58 -2.85 -17.79
C ALA A 394 -11.54 -3.95 -17.31
N ASP A 395 -12.73 -3.57 -16.84
CA ASP A 395 -13.75 -4.52 -16.38
C ASP A 395 -14.41 -5.29 -17.53
N ALA A 396 -14.38 -4.76 -18.74
CA ALA A 396 -14.82 -5.47 -19.95
C ALA A 396 -13.82 -6.52 -20.44
N ALA A 397 -12.54 -6.45 -19.99
CA ALA A 397 -11.52 -7.43 -20.38
C ALA A 397 -11.91 -8.86 -20.00
N ARG A 398 -11.59 -9.81 -20.89
CA ARG A 398 -11.83 -11.23 -20.68
C ARG A 398 -10.60 -12.02 -21.11
N ARG A 399 -10.29 -13.04 -20.34
CA ARG A 399 -9.19 -13.95 -20.69
C ARG A 399 -9.53 -14.68 -21.98
N GLY A 400 -8.63 -14.54 -22.98
CA GLY A 400 -8.67 -15.35 -24.20
C GLY A 400 -8.09 -16.74 -23.93
N PHE A 401 -8.70 -17.79 -24.49
CA PHE A 401 -8.20 -19.16 -24.49
C PHE A 401 -7.64 -19.50 -25.87
#